data_10af8cfdcee7782303a1ec960400f244
#
_entry.id   10af8cfdcee7782303a1ec960400f244
#
_cell.length_a   1.000
_cell.length_b   1.000
_cell.length_c   1.000
_cell.angle_alpha   90.00
_cell.angle_beta   90.00
_cell.angle_gamma   90.00
#
_symmetry.space_group_name_H-M   'P 1'
#
loop_
_entity.id
_entity.type
_entity.pdbx_description
1 polymer ?
#
loop_
_entity_poly.entity_id
_entity_poly.type
_entity_poly.pdbx_seq_one_letter_code
_entity_poly.pdbx_strand_id
1 'polypeptide(L)'
;MAEFKLGRIRFIWKGAWTGTTVYYKDDIVKHGGNTFVCTSGYTSSSNFDTDFATYWDKLADGQEWKSDWADATVYKINDIVKYGGYLYVCNTAHTGTTLLENDQSKWDLYAEGFDWKNAWVASTHYKVNDIAKYNGITYLCITAHTSAASDALGLEADQGNWQKFTDGLQWQGDWAIDTRYRVNDVVKYGGQLYVVNTGHTSAATITLG
;
A
#
# COMPACT_ATOMS: atom_id res chain seq x y z
N MET A 1 -14.47 -65.22 6.78
CA MET A 1 -13.42 -64.23 6.50
C MET A 1 -14.06 -62.85 6.56
N ALA A 2 -13.60 -61.98 7.40
CA ALA A 2 -14.09 -60.61 7.45
C ALA A 2 -13.49 -59.86 6.25
N GLU A 3 -14.34 -59.33 5.38
CA GLU A 3 -13.94 -58.51 4.21
C GLU A 3 -13.59 -57.10 4.69
N PHE A 4 -12.34 -56.72 4.59
CA PHE A 4 -11.89 -55.38 4.91
C PHE A 4 -12.08 -54.48 3.67
N LYS A 5 -13.17 -53.68 3.64
CA LYS A 5 -13.39 -52.68 2.59
C LYS A 5 -12.60 -51.43 2.93
N LEU A 6 -11.51 -51.20 2.22
CA LEU A 6 -10.83 -49.88 2.18
C LEU A 6 -11.79 -48.89 1.54
N GLY A 7 -12.43 -48.04 2.33
CA GLY A 7 -13.12 -46.86 1.83
C GLY A 7 -12.11 -45.89 1.26
N ARG A 8 -12.31 -45.51 0.01
CA ARG A 8 -11.48 -44.46 -0.64
C ARG A 8 -11.79 -43.14 0.05
N ILE A 9 -10.83 -42.53 0.75
CA ILE A 9 -10.95 -41.14 1.24
C ILE A 9 -10.97 -40.26 -0.01
N ARG A 10 -12.09 -39.60 -0.26
CA ARG A 10 -12.27 -38.79 -1.45
C ARG A 10 -12.50 -37.33 -1.01
N PHE A 11 -11.42 -36.57 -0.95
CA PHE A 11 -11.51 -35.14 -0.80
C PHE A 11 -12.05 -34.51 -2.10
N ILE A 12 -13.01 -33.59 -1.99
CA ILE A 12 -13.60 -32.90 -3.13
C ILE A 12 -13.26 -31.42 -3.00
N TRP A 13 -12.47 -30.91 -3.96
CA TRP A 13 -12.20 -29.47 -4.06
C TRP A 13 -13.44 -28.71 -4.54
N LYS A 14 -13.92 -27.77 -3.74
CA LYS A 14 -15.11 -26.93 -4.01
C LYS A 14 -14.77 -25.48 -4.42
N GLY A 15 -13.49 -25.12 -4.46
CA GLY A 15 -13.08 -23.75 -4.75
C GLY A 15 -13.12 -22.85 -3.51
N ALA A 16 -13.44 -21.56 -3.71
CA ALA A 16 -13.61 -20.65 -2.59
C ALA A 16 -14.87 -20.99 -1.79
N TRP A 17 -14.79 -20.88 -0.46
CA TRP A 17 -15.98 -21.02 0.37
C TRP A 17 -17.01 -19.94 0.03
N THR A 18 -18.28 -20.33 0.00
CA THR A 18 -19.43 -19.44 -0.23
C THR A 18 -20.50 -19.70 0.82
N GLY A 19 -21.14 -18.62 1.28
CA GLY A 19 -22.27 -18.72 2.19
C GLY A 19 -23.50 -19.35 1.54
N THR A 20 -24.44 -19.82 2.36
CA THR A 20 -25.72 -20.44 1.95
C THR A 20 -25.54 -21.62 0.99
N THR A 21 -24.44 -22.34 1.12
CA THR A 21 -24.06 -23.48 0.26
C THR A 21 -24.03 -24.76 1.08
N VAL A 22 -24.50 -25.88 0.48
CA VAL A 22 -24.43 -27.19 1.11
C VAL A 22 -23.02 -27.75 0.93
N TYR A 23 -22.37 -28.04 2.04
CA TYR A 23 -21.09 -28.73 2.09
C TYR A 23 -21.27 -30.11 2.73
N TYR A 24 -20.48 -31.04 2.26
CA TYR A 24 -20.46 -32.41 2.76
C TYR A 24 -19.11 -32.70 3.45
N LYS A 25 -19.11 -33.70 4.31
CA LYS A 25 -17.87 -34.18 4.91
C LYS A 25 -16.84 -34.49 3.82
N ASP A 26 -15.58 -34.08 4.06
CA ASP A 26 -14.43 -34.24 3.18
C ASP A 26 -14.43 -33.27 1.95
N ASP A 27 -15.39 -32.32 1.87
CA ASP A 27 -15.27 -31.19 0.96
C ASP A 27 -14.13 -30.26 1.40
N ILE A 28 -13.32 -29.82 0.43
CA ILE A 28 -12.20 -28.89 0.67
C ILE A 28 -12.52 -27.55 0.03
N VAL A 29 -12.33 -26.47 0.79
CA VAL A 29 -12.52 -25.10 0.35
C VAL A 29 -11.29 -24.24 0.63
N LYS A 30 -11.13 -23.16 -0.13
CA LYS A 30 -10.26 -22.05 0.19
C LYS A 30 -11.06 -20.94 0.88
N HIS A 31 -10.55 -20.41 1.98
CA HIS A 31 -11.09 -19.20 2.61
C HIS A 31 -9.94 -18.32 3.09
N GLY A 32 -9.86 -17.09 2.54
CA GLY A 32 -8.63 -16.32 2.65
C GLY A 32 -7.46 -17.05 1.99
N GLY A 33 -6.26 -16.92 2.54
CA GLY A 33 -5.10 -17.69 2.11
C GLY A 33 -5.17 -19.19 2.46
N ASN A 34 -6.03 -19.59 3.36
CA ASN A 34 -6.03 -20.92 3.97
C ASN A 34 -6.95 -21.93 3.25
N THR A 35 -6.61 -23.19 3.39
CA THR A 35 -7.41 -24.32 2.89
C THR A 35 -8.02 -25.07 4.08
N PHE A 36 -9.30 -25.41 3.97
CA PHE A 36 -10.07 -26.08 5.01
C PHE A 36 -10.75 -27.32 4.50
N VAL A 37 -10.95 -28.30 5.38
CA VAL A 37 -11.72 -29.51 5.11
C VAL A 37 -12.98 -29.55 5.97
N CYS A 38 -14.11 -29.86 5.35
CA CYS A 38 -15.38 -30.00 6.03
C CYS A 38 -15.39 -31.29 6.85
N THR A 39 -15.67 -31.18 8.14
CA THR A 39 -15.69 -32.32 9.10
C THR A 39 -17.05 -32.97 9.17
N SER A 40 -18.13 -32.25 8.91
CA SER A 40 -19.52 -32.70 8.97
C SER A 40 -20.39 -31.95 7.99
N GLY A 41 -21.28 -32.66 7.28
CA GLY A 41 -22.17 -32.04 6.28
C GLY A 41 -23.14 -31.05 6.91
N TYR A 42 -23.28 -29.88 6.25
CA TYR A 42 -24.16 -28.78 6.70
C TYR A 42 -24.46 -27.79 5.57
N THR A 43 -25.40 -26.88 5.82
CA THR A 43 -25.60 -25.72 4.97
C THR A 43 -24.92 -24.50 5.62
N SER A 44 -23.97 -23.88 4.91
CA SER A 44 -23.18 -22.78 5.47
C SER A 44 -24.04 -21.55 5.78
N SER A 45 -23.62 -20.82 6.82
CA SER A 45 -24.14 -19.49 7.15
C SER A 45 -23.68 -18.47 6.11
N SER A 46 -23.93 -17.19 6.38
CA SER A 46 -23.38 -16.09 5.57
C SER A 46 -21.95 -15.72 5.93
N ASN A 47 -21.38 -16.28 7.02
CA ASN A 47 -20.06 -15.94 7.54
C ASN A 47 -19.28 -17.20 7.90
N PHE A 48 -18.10 -17.37 7.29
CA PHE A 48 -17.22 -18.51 7.54
C PHE A 48 -16.79 -18.64 9.01
N ASP A 49 -16.48 -17.51 9.66
CA ASP A 49 -15.97 -17.52 11.04
C ASP A 49 -17.00 -18.07 12.02
N THR A 50 -18.30 -17.93 11.72
CA THR A 50 -19.39 -18.54 12.50
C THR A 50 -19.41 -20.06 12.36
N ASP A 51 -19.10 -20.57 11.18
CA ASP A 51 -19.15 -21.99 10.86
C ASP A 51 -17.86 -22.72 11.19
N PHE A 52 -16.74 -21.98 11.21
CA PHE A 52 -15.39 -22.55 11.28
C PHE A 52 -15.21 -23.51 12.46
N ALA A 53 -15.50 -23.07 13.66
CA ALA A 53 -15.23 -23.87 14.88
C ALA A 53 -16.01 -25.20 14.95
N THR A 54 -17.12 -25.31 14.20
CA THR A 54 -18.01 -26.48 14.26
C THR A 54 -17.84 -27.41 13.07
N TYR A 55 -17.59 -26.88 11.89
CA TYR A 55 -17.71 -27.66 10.63
C TYR A 55 -16.41 -27.75 9.84
N TRP A 56 -15.36 -27.01 10.20
CA TRP A 56 -14.15 -26.94 9.39
C TRP A 56 -12.88 -27.19 10.21
N ASP A 57 -12.01 -28.04 9.69
CA ASP A 57 -10.64 -28.15 10.14
C ASP A 57 -9.71 -27.47 9.12
N LYS A 58 -8.71 -26.73 9.61
CA LYS A 58 -7.69 -26.15 8.75
C LYS A 58 -6.76 -27.24 8.22
N LEU A 59 -6.75 -27.41 6.91
CA LEU A 59 -5.92 -28.39 6.21
C LEU A 59 -4.53 -27.85 5.89
N ALA A 60 -4.44 -26.59 5.46
CA ALA A 60 -3.17 -25.93 5.15
C ALA A 60 -3.25 -24.42 5.37
N ASP A 61 -2.16 -23.84 5.86
CA ASP A 61 -1.92 -22.42 5.86
C ASP A 61 -1.46 -21.96 4.46
N GLY A 62 -1.92 -20.80 4.05
CA GLY A 62 -1.52 -20.16 2.80
C GLY A 62 -1.78 -18.68 2.88
N GLN A 63 -1.38 -17.97 1.84
CA GLN A 63 -1.51 -16.52 1.72
C GLN A 63 -2.32 -16.17 0.47
N GLU A 64 -3.05 -15.05 0.52
CA GLU A 64 -3.81 -14.53 -0.62
C GLU A 64 -3.39 -13.10 -0.93
N TRP A 65 -2.90 -12.88 -2.15
CA TRP A 65 -2.58 -11.54 -2.63
C TRP A 65 -3.86 -10.77 -2.97
N LYS A 66 -4.07 -9.61 -2.32
CA LYS A 66 -5.26 -8.76 -2.46
C LYS A 66 -5.00 -7.45 -3.21
N SER A 67 -3.82 -7.28 -3.79
CA SER A 67 -3.39 -6.03 -4.44
C SER A 67 -3.16 -4.89 -3.44
N ASP A 68 -3.45 -3.65 -3.86
CA ASP A 68 -3.35 -2.49 -2.98
C ASP A 68 -4.43 -2.56 -1.90
N TRP A 69 -4.07 -2.15 -0.69
CA TRP A 69 -5.04 -1.99 0.40
C TRP A 69 -6.14 -1.01 0.00
N ALA A 70 -7.37 -1.33 0.33
CA ALA A 70 -8.54 -0.50 0.05
C ALA A 70 -9.46 -0.38 1.28
N ASP A 71 -10.02 0.82 1.46
CA ASP A 71 -11.03 1.09 2.46
C ASP A 71 -12.29 0.23 2.27
N ALA A 72 -13.03 0.00 3.35
CA ALA A 72 -14.28 -0.79 3.40
C ALA A 72 -14.18 -2.20 2.81
N THR A 73 -12.96 -2.73 2.64
CA THR A 73 -12.71 -4.08 2.13
C THR A 73 -12.58 -5.06 3.30
N VAL A 74 -13.22 -6.22 3.17
CA VAL A 74 -13.10 -7.30 4.17
C VAL A 74 -11.80 -8.05 3.94
N TYR A 75 -10.94 -8.05 4.96
CA TYR A 75 -9.68 -8.77 4.97
C TYR A 75 -9.75 -9.95 5.93
N LYS A 76 -9.11 -11.03 5.55
CA LYS A 76 -9.03 -12.29 6.28
C LYS A 76 -7.59 -12.54 6.71
N ILE A 77 -7.43 -13.39 7.71
CA ILE A 77 -6.08 -13.81 8.15
C ILE A 77 -5.30 -14.38 6.95
N ASN A 78 -4.04 -13.98 6.83
CA ASN A 78 -3.11 -14.31 5.75
C ASN A 78 -3.42 -13.65 4.38
N ASP A 79 -4.34 -12.68 4.32
CA ASP A 79 -4.42 -11.80 3.15
C ASP A 79 -3.19 -10.88 3.13
N ILE A 80 -2.57 -10.71 1.96
CA ILE A 80 -1.43 -9.82 1.76
C ILE A 80 -1.89 -8.63 0.92
N VAL A 81 -1.56 -7.43 1.38
CA VAL A 81 -1.84 -6.17 0.69
C VAL A 81 -0.56 -5.37 0.52
N LYS A 82 -0.55 -4.51 -0.51
CA LYS A 82 0.42 -3.43 -0.65
C LYS A 82 -0.17 -2.14 -0.09
N TYR A 83 0.61 -1.44 0.72
CA TYR A 83 0.25 -0.11 1.21
C TYR A 83 1.52 0.75 1.32
N GLY A 84 1.58 1.82 0.50
CA GLY A 84 2.83 2.56 0.32
C GLY A 84 3.92 1.66 -0.26
N GLY A 85 5.13 1.83 0.22
CA GLY A 85 6.27 0.98 -0.15
C GLY A 85 6.30 -0.40 0.51
N TYR A 86 5.31 -0.73 1.36
CA TYR A 86 5.32 -1.97 2.15
C TYR A 86 4.29 -3.00 1.70
N LEU A 87 4.59 -4.26 1.97
CA LEU A 87 3.63 -5.35 1.97
C LEU A 87 3.26 -5.71 3.41
N TYR A 88 1.98 -5.88 3.65
CA TYR A 88 1.45 -6.28 4.95
C TYR A 88 0.66 -7.57 4.83
N VAL A 89 0.73 -8.40 5.87
CA VAL A 89 -0.10 -9.60 6.01
C VAL A 89 -1.11 -9.40 7.13
N CYS A 90 -2.37 -9.70 6.85
CA CYS A 90 -3.46 -9.60 7.82
C CYS A 90 -3.29 -10.68 8.90
N ASN A 91 -3.18 -10.26 10.16
CA ASN A 91 -3.10 -11.15 11.32
C ASN A 91 -4.45 -11.32 12.04
N THR A 92 -5.39 -10.40 11.82
CA THR A 92 -6.72 -10.40 12.42
C THR A 92 -7.76 -10.01 11.37
N ALA A 93 -8.75 -10.89 11.14
CA ALA A 93 -9.82 -10.60 10.18
C ALA A 93 -10.61 -9.36 10.57
N HIS A 94 -10.83 -8.46 9.60
CA HIS A 94 -11.52 -7.17 9.82
C HIS A 94 -11.99 -6.55 8.51
N THR A 95 -12.75 -5.47 8.63
CA THR A 95 -13.02 -4.57 7.50
C THR A 95 -12.09 -3.38 7.60
N GLY A 96 -11.35 -3.07 6.54
CA GLY A 96 -10.44 -1.94 6.48
C GLY A 96 -11.16 -0.61 6.71
N THR A 97 -10.50 0.31 7.43
CA THR A 97 -11.01 1.65 7.71
C THR A 97 -10.14 2.68 6.98
N THR A 98 -10.69 3.76 6.54
CA THR A 98 -10.12 4.93 5.81
C THR A 98 -8.60 4.88 5.46
N LEU A 99 -7.74 4.46 6.36
CA LEU A 99 -6.28 4.33 6.22
C LEU A 99 -5.81 3.07 6.94
N LEU A 100 -4.80 2.36 6.41
CA LEU A 100 -4.24 1.17 7.06
C LEU A 100 -3.66 1.51 8.45
N GLU A 101 -3.12 2.72 8.62
CA GLU A 101 -2.57 3.18 9.90
C GLU A 101 -3.59 3.14 11.04
N ASN A 102 -4.89 3.28 10.74
CA ASN A 102 -5.96 3.18 11.73
C ASN A 102 -6.18 1.73 12.19
N ASP A 103 -5.82 0.78 11.36
CA ASP A 103 -5.98 -0.67 11.60
C ASP A 103 -4.63 -1.37 11.79
N GLN A 104 -3.54 -0.64 12.00
CA GLN A 104 -2.17 -1.18 11.99
C GLN A 104 -1.97 -2.39 12.91
N SER A 105 -2.66 -2.47 14.05
CA SER A 105 -2.58 -3.61 14.96
C SER A 105 -3.09 -4.94 14.36
N LYS A 106 -3.78 -4.88 13.23
CA LYS A 106 -4.35 -6.04 12.51
C LYS A 106 -3.46 -6.52 11.36
N TRP A 107 -2.34 -5.87 11.19
CA TRP A 107 -1.40 -6.11 10.11
C TRP A 107 0.00 -6.34 10.65
N ASP A 108 0.68 -7.34 10.13
CA ASP A 108 2.10 -7.54 10.33
C ASP A 108 2.86 -7.11 9.07
N LEU A 109 4.02 -6.50 9.25
CA LEU A 109 4.90 -6.17 8.13
C LEU A 109 5.40 -7.45 7.48
N TYR A 110 5.13 -7.62 6.19
CA TYR A 110 5.54 -8.79 5.41
C TYR A 110 6.83 -8.54 4.63
N ALA A 111 6.93 -7.39 3.96
CA ALA A 111 8.13 -6.98 3.25
C ALA A 111 8.23 -5.46 3.11
N GLU A 112 9.44 -4.95 3.12
CA GLU A 112 9.75 -3.54 2.88
C GLU A 112 10.08 -3.31 1.41
N GLY A 113 9.71 -2.12 0.89
CA GLY A 113 9.97 -1.67 -0.47
C GLY A 113 9.69 -0.19 -0.61
N PHE A 114 9.68 0.29 -1.83
CA PHE A 114 9.39 1.69 -2.17
C PHE A 114 8.23 1.77 -3.15
N ASP A 115 7.46 2.87 -3.08
CA ASP A 115 6.38 3.16 -4.04
C ASP A 115 6.62 4.51 -4.73
N TRP A 116 6.78 4.48 -6.05
CA TRP A 116 7.02 5.68 -6.85
C TRP A 116 5.72 6.44 -7.12
N LYS A 117 5.63 7.70 -6.63
CA LYS A 117 4.44 8.56 -6.73
C LYS A 117 4.52 9.64 -7.82
N ASN A 118 5.57 9.66 -8.63
CA ASN A 118 5.81 10.71 -9.60
C ASN A 118 6.10 12.08 -8.94
N ALA A 119 5.54 13.17 -9.46
CA ALA A 119 5.70 14.48 -8.85
C ALA A 119 4.94 14.57 -7.52
N TRP A 120 5.51 15.29 -6.57
CA TRP A 120 4.79 15.67 -5.34
C TRP A 120 3.53 16.48 -5.68
N VAL A 121 2.45 16.20 -4.98
CA VAL A 121 1.15 16.86 -5.14
C VAL A 121 0.66 17.34 -3.79
N ALA A 122 0.10 18.54 -3.72
CA ALA A 122 -0.52 19.11 -2.53
C ALA A 122 -1.77 18.30 -2.11
N SER A 123 -2.13 18.38 -0.83
CA SER A 123 -3.32 17.72 -0.25
C SER A 123 -3.44 16.23 -0.57
N THR A 124 -2.32 15.56 -0.72
CA THR A 124 -2.23 14.13 -1.04
C THR A 124 -1.71 13.37 0.16
N HIS A 125 -2.36 12.25 0.48
CA HIS A 125 -1.86 11.36 1.53
C HIS A 125 -0.67 10.55 1.03
N TYR A 126 0.50 10.79 1.63
CA TYR A 126 1.73 10.03 1.40
C TYR A 126 1.96 9.06 2.55
N LYS A 127 2.41 7.88 2.21
CA LYS A 127 2.65 6.76 3.11
C LYS A 127 4.15 6.59 3.31
N VAL A 128 4.54 5.89 4.37
CA VAL A 128 5.95 5.56 4.58
C VAL A 128 6.49 4.79 3.37
N ASN A 129 7.71 5.14 2.96
CA ASN A 129 8.40 4.62 1.77
C ASN A 129 7.76 4.98 0.40
N ASP A 130 6.82 5.92 0.37
CA ASP A 130 6.49 6.59 -0.89
C ASP A 130 7.66 7.48 -1.34
N ILE A 131 8.01 7.40 -2.62
CA ILE A 131 9.03 8.28 -3.24
C ILE A 131 8.34 9.28 -4.14
N ALA A 132 8.53 10.57 -3.89
CA ALA A 132 8.02 11.64 -4.72
C ALA A 132 9.16 12.50 -5.28
N LYS A 133 8.98 13.01 -6.50
CA LYS A 133 9.89 13.99 -7.09
C LYS A 133 9.38 15.39 -6.81
N TYR A 134 10.21 16.23 -6.25
CA TYR A 134 9.93 17.64 -6.05
C TYR A 134 11.14 18.48 -6.45
N ASN A 135 10.93 19.40 -7.37
CA ASN A 135 11.98 20.31 -7.83
C ASN A 135 13.29 19.63 -8.27
N GLY A 136 13.18 18.58 -9.07
CA GLY A 136 14.34 17.84 -9.58
C GLY A 136 14.92 16.82 -8.60
N ILE A 137 14.62 16.94 -7.31
CA ILE A 137 15.10 16.08 -6.23
C ILE A 137 14.04 14.99 -5.96
N THR A 138 14.48 13.79 -5.64
CA THR A 138 13.57 12.76 -5.13
C THR A 138 13.63 12.69 -3.62
N TYR A 139 12.46 12.55 -3.01
CA TYR A 139 12.28 12.47 -1.57
C TYR A 139 11.57 11.18 -1.19
N LEU A 140 11.99 10.62 -0.07
CA LEU A 140 11.39 9.47 0.58
C LEU A 140 10.49 9.94 1.72
N CYS A 141 9.23 9.55 1.72
CA CYS A 141 8.34 9.78 2.85
C CYS A 141 8.75 8.90 4.03
N ILE A 142 9.14 9.51 5.14
CA ILE A 142 9.56 8.82 6.37
C ILE A 142 8.47 8.81 7.45
N THR A 143 7.45 9.67 7.28
CA THR A 143 6.29 9.73 8.19
C THR A 143 5.03 9.88 7.35
N ALA A 144 4.08 8.95 7.49
CA ALA A 144 2.80 9.04 6.78
C ALA A 144 2.05 10.32 7.17
N HIS A 145 1.62 11.09 6.17
CA HIS A 145 0.96 12.38 6.37
C HIS A 145 0.17 12.80 5.14
N THR A 146 -0.72 13.76 5.30
CA THR A 146 -1.31 14.48 4.17
C THR A 146 -0.48 15.71 3.89
N SER A 147 0.06 15.84 2.67
CA SER A 147 0.89 16.95 2.26
C SER A 147 0.16 18.29 2.35
N ALA A 148 0.92 19.37 2.54
CA ALA A 148 0.39 20.72 2.66
C ALA A 148 -0.57 21.08 1.52
N ALA A 149 -1.61 21.86 1.84
CA ALA A 149 -2.66 22.24 0.89
C ALA A 149 -2.21 23.32 -0.12
N SER A 150 -1.03 23.93 0.09
CA SER A 150 -0.53 25.05 -0.72
C SER A 150 0.69 24.65 -1.53
N ASP A 151 0.67 24.93 -2.82
CA ASP A 151 1.83 24.78 -3.72
C ASP A 151 2.90 25.84 -3.48
N ALA A 152 2.60 26.93 -2.75
CA ALA A 152 3.50 28.07 -2.62
C ALA A 152 4.85 27.70 -1.99
N LEU A 153 4.82 26.90 -0.93
CA LEU A 153 6.03 26.32 -0.32
C LEU A 153 6.25 24.88 -0.78
N GLY A 154 5.17 24.20 -1.24
CA GLY A 154 5.24 22.82 -1.68
C GLY A 154 5.71 21.89 -0.57
N LEU A 155 6.56 20.92 -0.91
CA LEU A 155 7.13 19.96 0.02
C LEU A 155 7.92 20.63 1.16
N GLU A 156 8.41 21.84 0.97
CA GLU A 156 9.15 22.59 2.01
C GLU A 156 8.27 22.86 3.25
N ALA A 157 6.94 22.93 3.09
CA ALA A 157 6.01 23.17 4.20
C ALA A 157 5.90 21.98 5.18
N ASP A 158 6.17 20.78 4.71
CA ASP A 158 6.10 19.53 5.49
C ASP A 158 7.40 18.71 5.42
N GLN A 159 8.51 19.41 5.21
CA GLN A 159 9.85 18.83 5.00
C GLN A 159 10.26 17.82 6.08
N GLY A 160 9.79 17.98 7.32
CA GLY A 160 10.11 17.06 8.41
C GLY A 160 9.59 15.62 8.20
N ASN A 161 8.64 15.42 7.27
CA ASN A 161 8.11 14.10 6.92
C ASN A 161 8.86 13.44 5.76
N TRP A 162 9.85 14.12 5.22
CA TRP A 162 10.58 13.69 4.03
C TRP A 162 12.08 13.59 4.27
N GLN A 163 12.67 12.57 3.73
CA GLN A 163 14.11 12.42 3.63
C GLN A 163 14.54 12.57 2.17
N LYS A 164 15.54 13.41 1.91
CA LYS A 164 16.12 13.50 0.56
C LYS A 164 16.71 12.13 0.18
N PHE A 165 16.25 11.60 -0.96
CA PHE A 165 16.66 10.29 -1.47
C PHE A 165 17.76 10.40 -2.51
N THR A 166 17.58 11.29 -3.52
CA THR A 166 18.64 11.58 -4.51
C THR A 166 18.67 13.07 -4.82
N ASP A 167 19.84 13.59 -5.13
CA ASP A 167 19.99 14.91 -5.71
C ASP A 167 19.60 14.93 -7.19
N GLY A 168 19.11 16.08 -7.66
CA GLY A 168 18.77 16.29 -9.05
C GLY A 168 18.64 17.78 -9.37
N LEU A 169 18.55 18.10 -10.63
CA LEU A 169 18.35 19.45 -11.14
C LEU A 169 16.98 19.55 -11.82
N GLN A 170 16.36 20.72 -11.71
CA GLN A 170 15.07 21.00 -12.37
C GLN A 170 15.24 22.12 -13.37
N TRP A 171 15.04 21.83 -14.67
CA TRP A 171 15.04 22.85 -15.71
C TRP A 171 13.78 23.72 -15.62
N GLN A 172 13.95 25.04 -15.52
CA GLN A 172 12.87 26.04 -15.41
C GLN A 172 12.71 26.92 -16.66
N GLY A 173 13.57 26.78 -17.65
CA GLY A 173 13.53 27.63 -18.84
C GLY A 173 14.33 28.89 -18.70
N ASP A 174 13.91 29.97 -19.41
CA ASP A 174 14.52 31.28 -19.29
C ASP A 174 14.18 31.93 -17.94
N TRP A 175 15.16 32.59 -17.33
CA TRP A 175 14.92 33.35 -16.10
C TRP A 175 13.83 34.40 -16.28
N ALA A 176 12.91 34.46 -15.31
CA ALA A 176 11.81 35.44 -15.29
C ALA A 176 11.76 36.17 -13.93
N ILE A 177 11.29 37.43 -13.95
CA ILE A 177 11.04 38.21 -12.72
C ILE A 177 9.82 37.68 -11.97
N ASP A 178 9.73 38.00 -10.67
CA ASP A 178 8.62 37.62 -9.77
C ASP A 178 8.29 36.12 -9.77
N THR A 179 9.31 35.32 -10.07
CA THR A 179 9.19 33.85 -10.14
C THR A 179 9.88 33.23 -8.94
N ARG A 180 9.17 32.30 -8.28
CA ARG A 180 9.74 31.50 -7.17
C ARG A 180 10.71 30.46 -7.74
N TYR A 181 11.99 30.65 -7.46
CA TYR A 181 13.03 29.63 -7.72
C TYR A 181 13.45 28.93 -6.47
N ARG A 182 13.77 27.64 -6.61
CA ARG A 182 14.18 26.74 -5.52
C ARG A 182 15.61 26.29 -5.72
N VAL A 183 16.23 25.80 -4.68
CA VAL A 183 17.57 25.19 -4.78
C VAL A 183 17.54 24.08 -5.83
N ASN A 184 18.60 24.01 -6.65
CA ASN A 184 18.78 23.11 -7.78
C ASN A 184 17.87 23.39 -9.01
N ASP A 185 17.11 24.49 -9.03
CA ASP A 185 16.55 24.99 -10.29
C ASP A 185 17.67 25.42 -11.23
N VAL A 186 17.52 25.10 -12.50
CA VAL A 186 18.42 25.52 -13.57
C VAL A 186 17.66 26.50 -14.48
N VAL A 187 18.18 27.69 -14.64
CA VAL A 187 17.62 28.74 -15.49
C VAL A 187 18.62 29.18 -16.53
N LYS A 188 18.11 29.67 -17.65
CA LYS A 188 18.92 30.32 -18.67
C LYS A 188 18.78 31.84 -18.57
N TYR A 189 19.91 32.57 -18.56
CA TYR A 189 19.95 34.02 -18.57
C TYR A 189 21.17 34.50 -19.35
N GLY A 190 20.98 35.46 -20.27
CA GLY A 190 22.08 36.00 -21.05
C GLY A 190 22.87 34.99 -21.88
N GLY A 191 22.22 33.88 -22.28
CA GLY A 191 22.87 32.80 -23.03
C GLY A 191 23.65 31.78 -22.17
N GLN A 192 23.69 31.96 -20.85
CA GLN A 192 24.34 31.06 -19.90
C GLN A 192 23.31 30.32 -19.03
N LEU A 193 23.72 29.18 -18.45
CA LEU A 193 22.93 28.41 -17.52
C LEU A 193 23.41 28.68 -16.10
N TYR A 194 22.45 28.87 -15.20
CA TYR A 194 22.69 29.10 -13.78
C TYR A 194 21.92 28.09 -12.95
N VAL A 195 22.56 27.60 -11.88
CA VAL A 195 21.91 26.77 -10.87
C VAL A 195 21.59 27.63 -9.66
N VAL A 196 20.36 27.57 -9.20
CA VAL A 196 19.92 28.25 -7.98
C VAL A 196 20.48 27.56 -6.77
N ASN A 197 21.29 28.24 -5.98
CA ASN A 197 21.90 27.72 -4.75
C ASN A 197 21.12 28.11 -3.48
N THR A 198 20.25 29.13 -3.58
CA THR A 198 19.39 29.56 -2.46
C THR A 198 18.00 29.86 -3.00
N GLY A 199 16.97 29.23 -2.42
CA GLY A 199 15.58 29.43 -2.82
C GLY A 199 15.13 30.88 -2.57
N HIS A 200 14.60 31.54 -3.62
CA HIS A 200 14.16 32.95 -3.56
C HIS A 200 13.06 33.24 -4.59
N THR A 201 12.39 34.36 -4.44
CA THR A 201 11.57 34.96 -5.50
C THR A 201 12.42 35.99 -6.21
N SER A 202 12.54 35.84 -7.52
CA SER A 202 13.42 36.69 -8.33
C SER A 202 12.97 38.16 -8.35
N ALA A 203 13.92 39.07 -8.26
CA ALA A 203 13.73 40.51 -8.41
C ALA A 203 13.86 40.91 -9.90
N ALA A 204 13.80 42.23 -10.17
CA ALA A 204 13.92 42.78 -11.53
C ALA A 204 15.29 42.51 -12.21
N THR A 205 16.31 42.18 -11.42
CA THR A 205 17.67 41.88 -11.92
C THR A 205 18.16 40.57 -11.27
N ILE A 206 18.90 39.74 -12.03
CA ILE A 206 19.56 38.59 -11.51
C ILE A 206 20.79 39.04 -10.69
N THR A 207 20.90 38.52 -9.46
CA THR A 207 22.11 38.74 -8.64
C THR A 207 22.92 37.45 -8.70
N LEU A 208 24.11 37.53 -9.22
CA LEU A 208 25.08 36.44 -9.27
C LEU A 208 25.91 36.48 -7.98
N GLY A 209 25.91 35.35 -7.23
CA GLY A 209 26.72 35.18 -6.04
C GLY A 209 28.12 34.66 -6.35
#